data_b43c16896d7b75d3ebc3e6df0fc69b44
#
_entry.id   b43c16896d7b75d3ebc3e6df0fc69b44
#
_cell.length_a   1.000
_cell.length_b   1.000
_cell.length_c   1.000
_cell.angle_alpha   90.00
_cell.angle_beta   90.00
_cell.angle_gamma   90.00
#
_symmetry.space_group_name_H-M   'P 1'
#
loop_
_entity.id
_entity.type
_entity.pdbx_description
1 polymer ?
#
loop_
_entity_poly.entity_id
_entity_poly.type
_entity_poly.pdbx_seq_one_letter_code
_entity_poly.pdbx_strand_id
1 'polypeptide(L)'
;MAFNIIAETNKELDFIKLHNEIYSEKINFDFVPMPGFGVNGGDAIGICVPLKNANEFTWTQLKPVLKKLRSKFGCEVYDLYGGQKLGFFNIDTFRKNLLLK
;
A
#
# COMPACT_ATOMS: atom_id res chain seq x y z
N MET A 1 -8.86 14.86 0.60
CA MET A 1 -7.75 14.29 1.35
C MET A 1 -7.81 12.77 1.35
N ALA A 2 -6.67 12.13 1.55
CA ALA A 2 -6.59 10.69 1.53
C ALA A 2 -5.39 10.22 2.34
N PHE A 3 -5.41 8.95 2.76
CA PHE A 3 -4.21 8.29 3.24
C PHE A 3 -3.45 7.74 2.04
N ASN A 4 -2.19 8.10 1.94
CA ASN A 4 -1.34 7.66 0.84
C ASN A 4 -0.23 6.74 1.38
N ILE A 5 -0.06 5.63 0.69
CA ILE A 5 0.94 4.62 1.02
C ILE A 5 1.78 4.41 -0.24
N ILE A 6 3.07 4.23 -0.07
CA ILE A 6 3.95 3.84 -1.16
C ILE A 6 4.63 2.52 -0.81
N ALA A 7 4.62 1.60 -1.76
CA ALA A 7 5.40 0.37 -1.67
C ALA A 7 6.49 0.43 -2.73
N GLU A 8 7.75 0.32 -2.32
CA GLU A 8 8.89 0.51 -3.22
C GLU A 8 9.87 -0.65 -3.11
N THR A 9 10.54 -0.94 -4.21
CA THR A 9 11.56 -1.97 -4.28
C THR A 9 12.72 -1.49 -5.15
N ASN A 10 13.88 -2.12 -5.03
CA ASN A 10 15.03 -1.85 -5.88
C ASN A 10 15.02 -2.71 -7.16
N LYS A 11 13.94 -3.41 -7.43
CA LYS A 11 13.78 -4.30 -8.59
C LYS A 11 12.67 -3.78 -9.48
N GLU A 12 12.52 -4.41 -10.65
CA GLU A 12 11.35 -4.19 -11.49
C GLU A 12 10.16 -4.95 -10.93
N LEU A 13 8.99 -4.32 -10.98
CA LEU A 13 7.71 -4.95 -10.59
C LEU A 13 6.96 -5.37 -11.85
N ASP A 14 6.46 -6.59 -11.84
CA ASP A 14 5.50 -7.03 -12.84
C ASP A 14 4.12 -6.49 -12.44
N PHE A 15 3.79 -5.31 -12.97
CA PHE A 15 2.55 -4.62 -12.60
C PHE A 15 1.30 -5.39 -13.03
N ILE A 16 1.38 -6.19 -14.10
CA ILE A 16 0.25 -7.00 -14.54
C ILE A 16 -0.01 -8.11 -13.53
N LYS A 17 1.02 -8.82 -13.12
CA LYS A 17 0.91 -9.88 -12.11
C LYS A 17 0.45 -9.31 -10.77
N LEU A 18 1.02 -8.18 -10.37
CA LEU A 18 0.67 -7.52 -9.14
C LEU A 18 -0.80 -7.10 -9.13
N HIS A 19 -1.26 -6.49 -10.23
CA HIS A 19 -2.65 -6.10 -10.39
C HIS A 19 -3.58 -7.32 -10.29
N ASN A 20 -3.25 -8.42 -10.96
CA ASN A 20 -4.07 -9.61 -10.96
C ASN A 20 -4.17 -10.27 -9.58
N GLU A 21 -3.14 -10.13 -8.77
CA GLU A 21 -3.10 -10.77 -7.45
C GLU A 21 -3.75 -9.94 -6.34
N ILE A 22 -3.71 -8.62 -6.44
CA ILE A 22 -4.18 -7.76 -5.34
C ILE A 22 -5.41 -6.93 -5.70
N TYR A 23 -5.70 -6.75 -6.98
CA TYR A 23 -6.87 -5.96 -7.39
C TYR A 23 -8.15 -6.76 -7.26
N SER A 24 -9.19 -6.09 -6.79
CA SER A 24 -10.56 -6.62 -6.80
C SER A 24 -11.50 -5.45 -7.13
N GLU A 25 -12.55 -5.72 -7.85
CA GLU A 25 -13.55 -4.70 -8.19
C GLU A 25 -14.23 -4.10 -6.96
N LYS A 26 -14.13 -4.78 -5.82
CA LYS A 26 -14.78 -4.36 -4.58
C LYS A 26 -13.85 -3.61 -3.63
N ILE A 27 -12.61 -3.34 -4.02
CA ILE A 27 -11.71 -2.61 -3.14
C ILE A 27 -12.07 -1.13 -3.10
N ASN A 28 -11.87 -0.51 -1.94
CA ASN A 28 -12.24 0.87 -1.67
C ASN A 28 -11.06 1.82 -1.71
N PHE A 29 -10.00 1.46 -2.41
CA PHE A 29 -8.79 2.28 -2.55
C PHE A 29 -8.20 2.09 -3.94
N ASP A 30 -7.32 3.02 -4.33
CA ASP A 30 -6.77 3.04 -5.69
C ASP A 30 -5.31 2.62 -5.68
N PHE A 31 -4.88 2.00 -6.79
CA PHE A 31 -3.48 1.67 -7.05
C PHE A 31 -2.94 2.54 -8.18
N VAL A 32 -1.72 3.05 -7.99
CA VAL A 32 -1.04 3.86 -8.99
C VAL A 32 0.33 3.24 -9.24
N PRO A 33 0.55 2.61 -10.42
CA PRO A 33 1.87 2.13 -10.79
C PRO A 33 2.84 3.30 -10.92
N MET A 34 4.04 3.14 -10.36
CA MET A 34 5.07 4.17 -10.36
C MET A 34 6.41 3.59 -10.82
N PRO A 35 6.53 3.28 -12.12
CA PRO A 35 7.76 2.69 -12.65
C PRO A 35 8.93 3.66 -12.53
N GLY A 36 10.06 3.17 -12.04
CA GLY A 36 11.26 3.97 -11.87
C GLY A 36 11.29 4.85 -10.61
N PHE A 37 10.24 4.84 -9.80
CA PHE A 37 10.17 5.63 -8.57
C PHE A 37 10.51 4.85 -7.31
N GLY A 38 11.02 3.64 -7.47
CA GLY A 38 11.47 2.83 -6.34
C GLY A 38 12.90 3.12 -5.93
N VAL A 39 13.43 2.25 -5.09
CA VAL A 39 14.79 2.37 -4.55
C VAL A 39 15.80 2.16 -5.68
N ASN A 40 16.78 3.06 -5.80
CA ASN A 40 17.87 2.95 -6.79
C ASN A 40 17.37 2.73 -8.24
N GLY A 41 16.28 3.39 -8.61
CA GLY A 41 15.70 3.26 -9.93
C GLY A 41 14.82 2.05 -10.15
N GLY A 42 14.52 1.30 -9.10
CA GLY A 42 13.51 0.24 -9.15
C GLY A 42 12.11 0.81 -9.26
N ASP A 43 11.11 -0.04 -9.08
CA ASP A 43 9.72 0.35 -9.25
C ASP A 43 9.01 0.56 -7.90
N ALA A 44 7.90 1.26 -7.95
CA ALA A 44 7.05 1.48 -6.80
C ALA A 44 5.59 1.40 -7.21
N ILE A 45 4.72 1.28 -6.22
CA ILE A 45 3.28 1.35 -6.41
C ILE A 45 2.71 2.23 -5.30
N GLY A 46 1.85 3.18 -5.69
CA GLY A 46 1.13 4.01 -4.75
C GLY A 46 -0.24 3.42 -4.43
N ILE A 47 -0.66 3.58 -3.19
CA ILE A 47 -2.00 3.21 -2.74
C ILE A 47 -2.63 4.44 -2.13
N CYS A 48 -3.81 4.80 -2.61
CA CYS A 48 -4.55 5.96 -2.15
C CYS A 48 -5.87 5.51 -1.53
N VAL A 49 -6.05 5.78 -0.24
CA VAL A 49 -7.30 5.47 0.48
C VAL A 49 -8.03 6.78 0.75
N PRO A 50 -9.11 7.09 0.02
CA PRO A 50 -9.90 8.29 0.30
C PRO A 50 -10.41 8.29 1.73
N LEU A 51 -10.46 9.47 2.38
CA LEU A 51 -10.90 9.56 3.77
C LEU A 51 -12.31 9.01 3.99
N LYS A 52 -13.19 9.18 3.02
CA LYS A 52 -14.55 8.62 3.10
C LYS A 52 -14.56 7.09 3.18
N ASN A 53 -13.49 6.44 2.73
CA ASN A 53 -13.35 4.99 2.74
C ASN A 53 -12.40 4.50 3.84
N ALA A 54 -11.95 5.39 4.72
CA ALA A 54 -11.04 5.03 5.81
C ALA A 54 -11.84 4.43 6.98
N ASN A 55 -12.20 3.16 6.86
CA ASN A 55 -13.01 2.44 7.84
C ASN A 55 -12.51 1.01 8.00
N GLU A 56 -13.13 0.27 8.92
CA GLU A 56 -12.73 -1.09 9.24
C GLU A 56 -12.88 -2.04 8.04
N PHE A 57 -13.92 -1.86 7.24
CA PHE A 57 -14.13 -2.71 6.06
C PHE A 57 -12.99 -2.53 5.05
N THR A 58 -12.60 -1.29 4.78
CA THR A 58 -11.47 -1.01 3.89
C THR A 58 -10.17 -1.58 4.47
N TRP A 59 -9.99 -1.50 5.79
CA TRP A 59 -8.82 -2.08 6.43
C TRP A 59 -8.72 -3.59 6.22
N THR A 60 -9.84 -4.31 6.26
CA THR A 60 -9.85 -5.76 6.00
C THR A 60 -9.41 -6.09 4.58
N GLN A 61 -9.60 -5.17 3.64
CA GLN A 61 -9.11 -5.32 2.26
C GLN A 61 -7.63 -4.92 2.14
N LEU A 62 -7.25 -3.84 2.81
CA LEU A 62 -5.92 -3.25 2.68
C LEU A 62 -4.83 -4.08 3.34
N LYS A 63 -5.08 -4.61 4.52
CA LYS A 63 -4.09 -5.37 5.28
C LYS A 63 -3.46 -6.53 4.50
N PRO A 64 -4.25 -7.41 3.84
CA PRO A 64 -3.67 -8.48 3.02
C PRO A 64 -2.84 -7.96 1.85
N VAL A 65 -3.24 -6.84 1.25
CA VAL A 65 -2.51 -6.22 0.14
C VAL A 65 -1.13 -5.76 0.61
N LEU A 66 -1.07 -5.04 1.73
CA LEU A 66 0.21 -4.58 2.29
C LEU A 66 1.12 -5.76 2.62
N LYS A 67 0.55 -6.81 3.18
CA LYS A 67 1.31 -8.02 3.52
C LYS A 67 1.88 -8.70 2.26
N LYS A 68 1.09 -8.81 1.19
CA LYS A 68 1.55 -9.37 -0.08
C LYS A 68 2.66 -8.55 -0.71
N LEU A 69 2.51 -7.22 -0.72
CA LEU A 69 3.53 -6.35 -1.27
C LEU A 69 4.87 -6.53 -0.57
N ARG A 70 4.86 -6.72 0.75
CA ARG A 70 6.07 -6.97 1.52
C ARG A 70 6.63 -8.37 1.31
N SER A 71 5.80 -9.40 1.44
CA SER A 71 6.27 -10.79 1.46
C SER A 71 6.44 -11.40 0.08
N LYS A 72 5.57 -11.07 -0.87
CA LYS A 72 5.59 -11.67 -2.20
C LYS A 72 6.36 -10.85 -3.22
N PHE A 73 6.21 -9.54 -3.16
CA PHE A 73 6.84 -8.63 -4.12
C PHE A 73 8.10 -7.95 -3.58
N GLY A 74 8.45 -8.21 -2.33
CA GLY A 74 9.69 -7.71 -1.75
C GLY A 74 9.74 -6.20 -1.58
N CYS A 75 8.60 -5.54 -1.46
CA CYS A 75 8.53 -4.09 -1.30
C CYS A 75 8.71 -3.67 0.15
N GLU A 76 9.29 -2.48 0.33
CA GLU A 76 9.21 -1.75 1.59
C GLU A 76 8.01 -0.81 1.50
N VAL A 77 7.18 -0.78 2.53
CA VAL A 77 5.92 -0.05 2.53
C VAL A 77 6.02 1.11 3.51
N TYR A 78 5.64 2.31 3.05
CA TYR A 78 5.70 3.52 3.84
C TYR A 78 4.35 4.21 3.86
N ASP A 79 3.98 4.69 5.04
CA ASP A 79 2.84 5.59 5.21
C ASP A 79 3.32 7.01 4.96
N LEU A 80 2.86 7.62 3.87
CA LEU A 80 3.26 8.98 3.52
C LEU A 80 2.61 10.03 4.41
N TYR A 81 1.51 9.71 5.09
CA TYR A 81 0.86 10.61 6.01
C TYR A 81 1.70 10.83 7.26
N GLY A 82 2.21 9.75 7.85
CA GLY A 82 3.04 9.82 9.05
C GLY A 82 4.53 9.70 8.81
N GLY A 83 4.94 9.42 7.57
CA GLY A 83 6.34 9.23 7.22
C GLY A 83 6.95 7.95 7.77
N GLN A 84 6.14 7.00 8.21
CA GLN A 84 6.61 5.79 8.87
C GLN A 84 6.65 4.60 7.92
N LYS A 85 7.69 3.79 8.08
CA LYS A 85 7.76 2.49 7.42
C LYS A 85 6.77 1.53 8.09
N LEU A 86 5.91 0.94 7.28
CA LEU A 86 4.90 -0.01 7.76
C LEU A 86 5.50 -1.42 7.74
N GLY A 87 5.60 -2.03 8.90
CA GLY A 87 6.11 -3.37 9.06
C GLY A 87 5.24 -4.18 9.99
N PHE A 88 5.78 -5.33 10.40
CA PHE A 88 5.04 -6.25 11.25
C PHE A 88 4.61 -5.60 12.58
N PHE A 89 5.48 -4.73 13.14
CA PHE A 89 5.23 -4.17 14.47
C PHE A 89 4.38 -2.90 14.48
N ASN A 90 4.33 -2.15 13.39
CA ASN A 90 3.63 -0.86 13.38
C ASN A 90 2.43 -0.80 12.44
N ILE A 91 2.05 -1.92 11.85
CA ILE A 91 0.88 -1.97 10.99
C ILE A 91 -0.42 -1.70 11.76
N ASP A 92 -0.49 -2.12 13.01
CA ASP A 92 -1.65 -1.86 13.86
C ASP A 92 -1.74 -0.38 14.26
N THR A 93 -0.61 0.30 14.41
CA THR A 93 -0.59 1.75 14.63
C THR A 93 -1.15 2.48 13.42
N PHE A 94 -0.77 2.08 12.22
CA PHE A 94 -1.33 2.62 11.00
C PHE A 94 -2.85 2.40 10.94
N ARG A 95 -3.31 1.20 11.30
CA ARG A 95 -4.75 0.90 11.36
C ARG A 95 -5.47 1.86 12.30
N LYS A 96 -4.93 2.13 13.48
CA LYS A 96 -5.53 3.08 14.42
C LYS A 96 -5.63 4.47 13.81
N ASN A 97 -4.57 4.94 13.18
CA ASN A 97 -4.56 6.26 12.54
C ASN A 97 -5.58 6.35 11.42
N LEU A 98 -5.72 5.30 10.63
CA LEU A 98 -6.70 5.22 9.56
C LEU A 98 -8.12 5.33 10.09
N LEU A 99 -8.41 4.69 11.21
CA LEU A 99 -9.76 4.64 11.79
C LEU A 99 -10.11 5.88 12.62
N LEU A 100 -9.11 6.61 13.10
CA LEU A 100 -9.30 7.78 13.96
C LEU A 100 -9.43 9.10 13.18
N LYS A 101 -9.32 9.08 11.89
CA LYS A 101 -9.34 10.28 11.04
C LYS A 101 -10.47 11.26 11.35
#